data_21ec0982c9ebad4f1cd712001686096b
#
_entry.id   21ec0982c9ebad4f1cd712001686096b
#
_cell.length_a   1.000
_cell.length_b   1.000
_cell.length_c   1.000
_cell.angle_alpha   90.00
_cell.angle_beta   90.00
_cell.angle_gamma   90.00
#
_symmetry.space_group_name_H-M   'P 1'
#
loop_
_entity.id
_entity.type
_entity.pdbx_description
1 polymer ?
#
loop_
_entity_poly.entity_id
_entity_poly.type
_entity_poly.pdbx_seq_one_letter_code
_entity_poly.pdbx_strand_id
1 'polypeptide(L)'
;MKHLGLTIAALITVVLPAIWPASGQQIPAPAGNADNGKKLFRETGCYQCHGLAGQGAVMTGPHVSRTELPFDAFLNQLRHPANQMPPYEAAVVSDQDAADIYAYVRQMPPPRDPNSIPLLKTTR
;
A
#
# COMPACT_ATOMS: atom_id res chain seq x y z
N MET A 1 -79.39 14.84 11.09
CA MET A 1 -78.34 15.11 10.06
C MET A 1 -77.03 14.91 10.72
N LYS A 2 -76.35 13.82 10.39
CA LYS A 2 -75.04 13.42 11.03
C LYS A 2 -73.93 13.79 10.08
N HIS A 3 -73.10 14.73 10.50
CA HIS A 3 -71.84 15.09 9.76
C HIS A 3 -70.74 14.09 10.06
N LEU A 4 -70.42 13.30 9.07
CA LEU A 4 -69.33 12.35 9.10
C LEU A 4 -67.99 13.10 8.76
N GLY A 5 -67.17 13.39 9.77
CA GLY A 5 -65.89 14.04 9.60
C GLY A 5 -64.83 13.03 9.11
N LEU A 6 -64.35 13.22 7.88
CA LEU A 6 -63.29 12.42 7.29
C LEU A 6 -61.92 13.02 7.68
N THR A 7 -61.22 12.40 8.61
CA THR A 7 -59.85 12.79 9.00
C THR A 7 -58.84 12.12 8.05
N ILE A 8 -58.22 12.92 7.18
CA ILE A 8 -57.15 12.47 6.32
C ILE A 8 -55.84 12.50 7.13
N ALA A 9 -55.35 11.33 7.49
CA ALA A 9 -54.02 11.19 8.10
C ALA A 9 -52.94 11.26 6.99
N ALA A 10 -52.21 12.38 6.96
CA ALA A 10 -51.09 12.54 6.06
C ALA A 10 -49.88 11.74 6.58
N LEU A 11 -49.53 10.65 5.89
CA LEU A 11 -48.28 9.90 6.11
C LEU A 11 -47.11 10.69 5.56
N ILE A 12 -46.31 11.31 6.45
CA ILE A 12 -45.06 11.94 6.09
C ILE A 12 -44.01 10.84 5.99
N THR A 13 -43.65 10.42 4.78
CA THR A 13 -42.52 9.55 4.51
C THR A 13 -41.21 10.35 4.60
N VAL A 14 -40.47 10.20 5.71
CA VAL A 14 -39.13 10.77 5.87
C VAL A 14 -38.17 9.93 5.04
N VAL A 15 -37.76 10.43 3.87
CA VAL A 15 -36.68 9.84 3.08
C VAL A 15 -35.35 10.27 3.71
N LEU A 16 -34.74 9.37 4.49
CA LEU A 16 -33.37 9.57 4.99
C LEU A 16 -32.42 9.41 3.82
N PRO A 17 -31.54 10.41 3.53
CA PRO A 17 -30.49 10.23 2.55
C PRO A 17 -29.54 9.15 3.05
N ALA A 18 -29.35 8.08 2.28
CA ALA A 18 -28.32 7.07 2.52
C ALA A 18 -26.95 7.76 2.39
N ILE A 19 -26.31 8.00 3.53
CA ILE A 19 -24.91 8.49 3.55
C ILE A 19 -24.05 7.29 3.13
N TRP A 20 -23.75 7.21 1.83
CA TRP A 20 -22.78 6.25 1.30
C TRP A 20 -21.40 6.66 1.82
N PRO A 21 -20.64 5.74 2.45
CA PRO A 21 -19.27 6.07 2.82
C PRO A 21 -18.52 6.44 1.52
N ALA A 22 -17.95 7.63 1.48
CA ALA A 22 -17.07 8.04 0.40
C ALA A 22 -15.90 7.03 0.38
N SER A 23 -15.87 6.15 -0.61
CA SER A 23 -14.72 5.31 -0.88
C SER A 23 -13.53 6.24 -1.06
N GLY A 24 -12.56 6.21 -0.14
CA GLY A 24 -11.35 7.02 -0.24
C GLY A 24 -10.74 6.78 -1.62
N GLN A 25 -10.70 7.83 -2.44
CA GLN A 25 -10.10 7.76 -3.77
C GLN A 25 -8.60 7.51 -3.56
N GLN A 26 -8.15 6.30 -3.87
CA GLN A 26 -6.73 5.99 -3.89
C GLN A 26 -6.09 6.84 -5.00
N ILE A 27 -5.06 7.60 -4.65
CA ILE A 27 -4.28 8.34 -5.64
C ILE A 27 -3.54 7.31 -6.50
N PRO A 28 -3.81 7.24 -7.81
CA PRO A 28 -3.09 6.31 -8.68
C PRO A 28 -1.60 6.66 -8.66
N ALA A 29 -0.74 5.64 -8.64
CA ALA A 29 0.69 5.86 -8.75
C ALA A 29 1.01 6.59 -10.06
N PRO A 30 1.90 7.59 -10.04
CA PRO A 30 2.49 8.09 -11.27
C PRO A 30 3.12 6.94 -12.08
N ALA A 31 3.25 7.12 -13.39
CA ALA A 31 3.97 6.14 -14.21
C ALA A 31 5.40 6.00 -13.69
N GLY A 32 5.77 4.81 -13.21
CA GLY A 32 7.08 4.52 -12.63
C GLY A 32 7.96 3.73 -13.61
N ASN A 33 9.26 4.04 -13.61
CA ASN A 33 10.29 3.30 -14.33
C ASN A 33 10.96 2.29 -13.40
N ALA A 34 10.69 1.00 -13.58
CA ALA A 34 11.22 -0.05 -12.72
C ALA A 34 12.74 -0.21 -12.80
N ASP A 35 13.38 0.09 -13.94
CA ASP A 35 14.83 0.03 -14.06
C ASP A 35 15.50 1.14 -13.25
N ASN A 36 14.98 2.36 -13.32
CA ASN A 36 15.42 3.45 -12.44
C ASN A 36 15.12 3.12 -10.97
N GLY A 37 13.93 2.58 -10.68
CA GLY A 37 13.56 2.14 -9.33
C GLY A 37 14.51 1.10 -8.75
N LYS A 38 15.00 0.15 -9.57
CA LYS A 38 16.03 -0.81 -9.16
C LYS A 38 17.36 -0.13 -8.78
N LYS A 39 17.76 0.87 -9.54
CA LYS A 39 18.96 1.67 -9.25
C LYS A 39 18.75 2.42 -7.92
N LEU A 40 17.66 3.17 -7.80
CA LEU A 40 17.32 3.95 -6.61
C LEU A 40 17.20 3.08 -5.36
N PHE A 41 16.57 1.91 -5.43
CA PHE A 41 16.45 0.96 -4.33
C PHE A 41 17.79 0.56 -3.73
N ARG A 42 18.85 0.56 -4.55
CA ARG A 42 20.22 0.30 -4.11
C ARG A 42 20.92 1.56 -3.61
N GLU A 43 20.84 2.64 -4.36
CA GLU A 43 21.56 3.89 -4.06
C GLU A 43 21.04 4.54 -2.77
N THR A 44 19.73 4.47 -2.52
CA THR A 44 19.11 5.00 -1.29
C THR A 44 19.17 4.03 -0.10
N GLY A 45 19.76 2.84 -0.27
CA GLY A 45 20.02 1.91 0.82
C GLY A 45 18.82 1.03 1.23
N CYS A 46 17.71 1.03 0.52
CA CYS A 46 16.52 0.21 0.84
C CYS A 46 16.88 -1.28 1.01
N TYR A 47 17.79 -1.79 0.17
CA TYR A 47 18.24 -3.19 0.20
C TYR A 47 18.90 -3.61 1.51
N GLN A 48 19.46 -2.68 2.27
CA GLN A 48 20.17 -2.99 3.52
C GLN A 48 19.25 -3.63 4.55
N CYS A 49 18.02 -3.16 4.61
CA CYS A 49 17.01 -3.70 5.51
C CYS A 49 16.06 -4.70 4.82
N HIS A 50 15.70 -4.41 3.56
CA HIS A 50 14.71 -5.20 2.83
C HIS A 50 15.30 -6.33 1.97
N GLY A 51 16.64 -6.40 1.86
CA GLY A 51 17.33 -7.38 1.02
C GLY A 51 17.33 -7.04 -0.47
N LEU A 52 18.29 -7.57 -1.22
CA LEU A 52 18.47 -7.29 -2.64
C LEU A 52 17.30 -7.75 -3.52
N ALA A 53 16.57 -8.77 -3.07
CA ALA A 53 15.37 -9.28 -3.72
C ALA A 53 14.07 -8.86 -2.99
N GLY A 54 14.15 -7.88 -2.09
CA GLY A 54 13.00 -7.43 -1.31
C GLY A 54 12.45 -8.47 -0.35
N GLN A 55 13.23 -9.52 -0.04
CA GLN A 55 12.81 -10.65 0.79
C GLN A 55 12.65 -10.30 2.28
N GLY A 56 13.23 -9.17 2.72
CA GLY A 56 13.26 -8.79 4.12
C GLY A 56 14.09 -9.73 5.00
N ALA A 57 14.13 -9.42 6.30
CA ALA A 57 14.65 -10.30 7.34
C ALA A 57 14.02 -9.94 8.70
N VAL A 58 13.96 -10.90 9.61
CA VAL A 58 13.24 -10.80 10.90
C VAL A 58 13.68 -9.58 11.74
N MET A 59 14.96 -9.22 11.70
CA MET A 59 15.53 -8.17 12.55
C MET A 59 15.81 -6.85 11.82
N THR A 60 15.66 -6.78 10.51
CA THR A 60 16.06 -5.60 9.74
C THR A 60 14.91 -4.89 9.04
N GLY A 61 14.00 -5.63 8.42
CA GLY A 61 12.87 -5.03 7.73
C GLY A 61 11.97 -6.08 7.10
N PRO A 62 10.68 -5.74 6.91
CA PRO A 62 9.74 -6.67 6.30
C PRO A 62 10.08 -6.92 4.83
N HIS A 63 9.54 -8.00 4.31
CA HIS A 63 9.52 -8.27 2.89
C HIS A 63 8.70 -7.20 2.14
N VAL A 64 9.24 -6.75 1.00
CA VAL A 64 8.62 -5.69 0.17
C VAL A 64 8.40 -6.12 -1.28
N SER A 65 8.98 -7.25 -1.71
CA SER A 65 8.77 -7.75 -3.07
C SER A 65 7.29 -8.02 -3.33
N ARG A 66 6.80 -7.60 -4.50
CA ARG A 66 5.39 -7.70 -4.90
C ARG A 66 4.44 -7.01 -3.91
N THR A 67 4.86 -5.87 -3.33
CA THR A 67 3.98 -5.14 -2.41
C THR A 67 2.57 -4.94 -2.98
N GLU A 68 1.58 -5.18 -2.14
CA GLU A 68 0.15 -4.93 -2.45
C GLU A 68 -0.32 -3.58 -1.89
N LEU A 69 0.56 -2.85 -1.19
CA LEU A 69 0.22 -1.53 -0.69
C LEU A 69 -0.19 -0.62 -1.86
N PRO A 70 -1.26 0.18 -1.72
CA PRO A 70 -1.54 1.28 -2.63
C PRO A 70 -0.39 2.28 -2.63
N PHE A 71 -0.21 3.02 -3.71
CA PHE A 71 0.94 3.94 -3.84
C PHE A 71 0.96 5.03 -2.77
N ASP A 72 -0.19 5.59 -2.43
CA ASP A 72 -0.32 6.58 -1.36
C ASP A 72 0.14 6.04 0.01
N ALA A 73 -0.22 4.80 0.35
CA ALA A 73 0.25 4.14 1.57
C ALA A 73 1.76 3.84 1.50
N PHE A 74 2.26 3.42 0.34
CA PHE A 74 3.69 3.22 0.11
C PHE A 74 4.47 4.53 0.26
N LEU A 75 4.03 5.62 -0.36
CA LEU A 75 4.64 6.93 -0.25
C LEU A 75 4.60 7.45 1.19
N ASN A 76 3.46 7.31 1.86
CA ASN A 76 3.33 7.68 3.27
C ASN A 76 4.31 6.90 4.15
N GLN A 77 4.51 5.60 3.90
CA GLN A 77 5.50 4.80 4.64
C GLN A 77 6.93 5.29 4.40
N LEU A 78 7.27 5.81 3.23
CA LEU A 78 8.58 6.42 2.98
C LEU A 78 8.75 7.74 3.73
N ARG A 79 7.70 8.56 3.83
CA ARG A 79 7.73 9.89 4.46
C ARG A 79 7.62 9.82 5.99
N HIS A 80 6.77 8.92 6.49
CA HIS A 80 6.45 8.76 7.91
C HIS A 80 6.56 7.28 8.31
N PRO A 81 7.79 6.72 8.28
CA PRO A 81 7.97 5.29 8.47
C PRO A 81 7.62 4.83 9.89
N ALA A 82 7.11 3.61 9.96
CA ALA A 82 6.96 2.90 11.23
C ALA A 82 8.30 2.27 11.65
N ASN A 83 8.48 2.11 12.98
CA ASN A 83 9.62 1.41 13.59
C ASN A 83 11.00 2.05 13.26
N GLN A 84 11.96 1.24 12.83
CA GLN A 84 13.36 1.63 12.63
C GLN A 84 13.69 2.04 11.19
N MET A 85 12.73 2.06 10.30
CA MET A 85 12.94 2.53 8.92
C MET A 85 13.23 4.05 8.96
N PRO A 86 14.30 4.55 8.32
CA PRO A 86 14.55 5.99 8.25
C PRO A 86 13.54 6.68 7.35
N PRO A 87 13.13 7.92 7.65
CA PRO A 87 12.30 8.72 6.75
C PRO A 87 13.10 9.16 5.52
N TYR A 88 12.46 9.13 4.37
CA TYR A 88 13.01 9.64 3.11
C TYR A 88 12.32 10.95 2.75
N GLU A 89 13.02 12.05 2.94
CA GLU A 89 12.55 13.38 2.54
C GLU A 89 12.38 13.48 1.02
N ALA A 90 11.44 14.31 0.56
CA ALA A 90 11.19 14.51 -0.87
C ALA A 90 12.41 15.07 -1.63
N ALA A 91 13.31 15.76 -0.94
CA ALA A 91 14.57 16.23 -1.49
C ALA A 91 15.59 15.11 -1.77
N VAL A 92 15.43 13.95 -1.12
CA VAL A 92 16.32 12.78 -1.26
C VAL A 92 15.71 11.72 -2.18
N VAL A 93 14.42 11.46 -2.01
CA VAL A 93 13.63 10.55 -2.84
C VAL A 93 12.37 11.32 -3.24
N SER A 94 12.36 11.88 -4.45
CA SER A 94 11.17 12.59 -4.95
C SER A 94 9.95 11.67 -5.06
N ASP A 95 8.77 12.23 -5.27
CA ASP A 95 7.57 11.41 -5.47
C ASP A 95 7.65 10.58 -6.77
N GLN A 96 8.37 11.07 -7.78
CA GLN A 96 8.66 10.30 -8.98
C GLN A 96 9.65 9.16 -8.70
N ASP A 97 10.71 9.41 -7.93
CA ASP A 97 11.64 8.36 -7.51
C ASP A 97 10.93 7.28 -6.67
N ALA A 98 10.02 7.70 -5.80
CA ALA A 98 9.17 6.79 -5.04
C ALA A 98 8.26 5.94 -5.96
N ALA A 99 7.70 6.53 -7.03
CA ALA A 99 6.92 5.80 -8.02
C ALA A 99 7.78 4.81 -8.81
N ASP A 100 9.02 5.17 -9.14
CA ASP A 100 9.96 4.28 -9.80
C ASP A 100 10.35 3.10 -8.90
N ILE A 101 10.67 3.37 -7.62
CA ILE A 101 10.94 2.31 -6.64
C ILE A 101 9.71 1.42 -6.46
N TYR A 102 8.52 2.01 -6.39
CA TYR A 102 7.27 1.27 -6.28
C TYR A 102 7.05 0.33 -7.47
N ALA A 103 7.27 0.83 -8.70
CA ALA A 103 7.19 0.00 -9.90
C ALA A 103 8.17 -1.18 -9.86
N TYR A 104 9.39 -0.95 -9.36
CA TYR A 104 10.40 -1.99 -9.20
C TYR A 104 10.00 -3.04 -8.16
N VAL A 105 9.65 -2.64 -6.94
CA VAL A 105 9.31 -3.61 -5.87
C VAL A 105 8.08 -4.45 -6.20
N ARG A 106 7.14 -3.91 -6.95
CA ARG A 106 5.98 -4.67 -7.45
C ARG A 106 6.34 -5.73 -8.49
N GLN A 107 7.41 -5.54 -9.24
CA GLN A 107 7.89 -6.47 -10.26
C GLN A 107 8.90 -7.48 -9.70
N MET A 108 9.39 -7.30 -8.47
CA MET A 108 10.31 -8.25 -7.85
C MET A 108 9.70 -9.65 -7.80
N PRO A 109 10.50 -10.71 -8.03
CA PRO A 109 10.02 -12.07 -7.84
C PRO A 109 9.63 -12.29 -6.37
N PRO A 110 8.67 -13.19 -6.09
CA PRO A 110 8.35 -13.54 -4.70
C PRO A 110 9.57 -14.18 -4.02
N PRO A 111 9.64 -14.13 -2.68
CA PRO A 111 10.64 -14.85 -1.93
C PRO A 111 10.63 -16.34 -2.31
N ARG A 112 11.81 -16.94 -2.37
CA ARG A 112 11.91 -18.38 -2.62
C ARG A 112 11.25 -19.17 -1.49
N ASP A 113 10.44 -20.16 -1.84
CA ASP A 113 9.94 -21.11 -0.86
C ASP A 113 11.14 -21.86 -0.21
N PRO A 114 11.32 -21.79 1.11
CA PRO A 114 12.38 -22.50 1.81
C PRO A 114 12.41 -24.01 1.51
N ASN A 115 11.25 -24.62 1.27
CA ASN A 115 11.14 -26.03 0.91
C ASN A 115 11.66 -26.33 -0.51
N SER A 116 11.83 -25.33 -1.36
CA SER A 116 12.44 -25.47 -2.68
C SER A 116 13.97 -25.50 -2.65
N ILE A 117 14.59 -25.23 -1.50
CA ILE A 117 16.05 -25.16 -1.33
C ILE A 117 16.55 -26.51 -0.77
N PRO A 118 17.28 -27.33 -1.56
CA PRO A 118 17.68 -28.68 -1.13
C PRO A 118 18.45 -28.71 0.19
N LEU A 119 19.35 -27.74 0.39
CA LEU A 119 20.18 -27.62 1.61
C LEU A 119 19.37 -27.39 2.88
N LEU A 120 18.19 -26.76 2.79
CA LEU A 120 17.34 -26.53 3.96
C LEU A 120 16.50 -27.75 4.34
N LYS A 121 16.38 -28.74 3.45
CA LYS A 121 15.65 -29.98 3.73
C LYS A 121 16.45 -30.96 4.60
N THR A 122 17.76 -30.85 4.60
CA THR A 122 18.68 -31.75 5.31
C THR A 122 18.96 -31.33 6.74
N THR A 123 18.47 -30.19 7.19
CA THR A 123 18.70 -29.62 8.54
C THR A 123 17.52 -29.80 9.49
N ARG A 124 16.56 -30.67 9.17
CA ARG A 124 15.44 -31.02 10.04
C ARG A 124 15.63 -32.37 10.66
#